data_c94f5b96c856bdbb000a8db0ce9c6cc6
#
_entry.id   c94f5b96c856bdbb000a8db0ce9c6cc6
#
_cell.length_a   1.000
_cell.length_b   1.000
_cell.length_c   1.000
_cell.angle_alpha   90.00
_cell.angle_beta   90.00
_cell.angle_gamma   90.00
#
_symmetry.space_group_name_H-M   'P 1'
#
loop_
_entity.id
_entity.type
_entity.pdbx_description
1 polymer ?
#
loop_
_entity_poly.entity_id
_entity_poly.type
_entity_poly.pdbx_seq_one_letter_code
_entity_poly.pdbx_strand_id
1 'polypeptide(L)'
;MKKAILIVSFGTTYTETRIKNITAIKNQVSMLYPDTIIEEAVSSRIVRNHMKQDEHIDAKSPLEALMSLKEQGVTGVVVFPTHVIDGIENNQMKNAVEQCRTFFEKIVTADALLSNVDDYTDVSKALWESLKEIAGDSPLIFMGHGTEHSADESYMIIEQALRAYARHPVYIATVEGKRTIQDVIRQMKDEGTVSYTHLRAHETL
;
A
#
# COMPACT_ATOMS: atom_id res chain seq x y z
N MET A 1 18.72 -24.48 2.97
CA MET A 1 18.26 -23.37 2.13
C MET A 1 18.15 -22.13 3.01
N LYS A 2 18.97 -21.11 2.77
CA LYS A 2 18.93 -19.84 3.50
C LYS A 2 17.79 -18.99 2.93
N LYS A 3 16.84 -18.59 3.77
CA LYS A 3 15.60 -17.93 3.35
C LYS A 3 15.56 -16.48 3.79
N ALA A 4 14.89 -15.63 3.00
CA ALA A 4 14.60 -14.26 3.33
C ALA A 4 13.18 -13.86 2.94
N ILE A 5 12.63 -12.88 3.67
CA ILE A 5 11.46 -12.11 3.26
C ILE A 5 11.94 -10.69 2.98
N LEU A 6 11.70 -10.21 1.78
CA LEU A 6 11.95 -8.84 1.36
C LEU A 6 10.64 -8.06 1.40
N ILE A 7 10.53 -7.15 2.36
CA ILE A 7 9.37 -6.25 2.47
C ILE A 7 9.64 -5.03 1.60
N VAL A 8 8.77 -4.77 0.63
CA VAL A 8 8.90 -3.64 -0.30
C VAL A 8 7.77 -2.66 -0.06
N SER A 9 8.11 -1.46 0.39
CA SER A 9 7.17 -0.35 0.58
C SER A 9 7.41 0.75 -0.46
N PHE A 10 6.41 1.59 -0.68
CA PHE A 10 6.62 2.86 -1.39
C PHE A 10 7.65 3.73 -0.63
N GLY A 11 7.60 3.68 0.69
CA GLY A 11 8.39 4.49 1.59
C GLY A 11 7.68 5.77 2.00
N THR A 12 8.25 6.46 2.97
CA THR A 12 7.79 7.77 3.43
C THR A 12 8.96 8.58 3.98
N THR A 13 8.91 9.88 3.80
CA THR A 13 9.87 10.84 4.37
C THR A 13 9.54 11.21 5.82
N TYR A 14 8.35 10.83 6.31
CA TYR A 14 7.94 11.10 7.68
C TYR A 14 8.36 9.95 8.60
N THR A 15 9.34 10.21 9.48
CA THR A 15 9.91 9.20 10.40
C THR A 15 8.85 8.55 11.29
N GLU A 16 7.93 9.32 11.87
CA GLU A 16 6.87 8.77 12.71
C GLU A 16 5.93 7.83 11.94
N THR A 17 5.55 8.22 10.72
CA THR A 17 4.71 7.40 9.84
C THR A 17 5.43 6.10 9.48
N ARG A 18 6.73 6.17 9.17
CA ARG A 18 7.55 4.99 8.87
C ARG A 18 7.57 4.01 10.03
N ILE A 19 7.79 4.51 11.26
CA ILE A 19 7.83 3.67 12.47
C ILE A 19 6.46 3.03 12.73
N LYS A 20 5.39 3.81 12.67
CA LYS A 20 4.03 3.34 12.98
C LYS A 20 3.50 2.32 11.97
N ASN A 21 3.86 2.44 10.71
CA ASN A 21 3.31 1.63 9.64
C ASN A 21 4.33 0.60 9.13
N ILE A 22 5.41 1.04 8.49
CA ILE A 22 6.33 0.14 7.78
C ILE A 22 7.13 -0.72 8.77
N THR A 23 7.73 -0.09 9.79
CA THR A 23 8.50 -0.81 10.82
C THR A 23 7.59 -1.73 11.65
N ALA A 24 6.34 -1.35 11.89
CA ALA A 24 5.38 -2.22 12.57
C ALA A 24 5.11 -3.51 11.79
N ILE A 25 4.92 -3.42 10.46
CA ILE A 25 4.77 -4.59 9.59
C ILE A 25 6.03 -5.48 9.67
N LYS A 26 7.22 -4.88 9.54
CA LYS A 26 8.48 -5.62 9.67
C LYS A 26 8.59 -6.38 10.99
N ASN A 27 8.26 -5.72 12.10
CA ASN A 27 8.31 -6.32 13.43
C ASN A 27 7.35 -7.50 13.55
N GLN A 28 6.13 -7.39 13.03
CA GLN A 28 5.17 -8.50 13.01
C GLN A 28 5.68 -9.67 12.17
N VAL A 29 6.20 -9.41 10.97
CA VAL A 29 6.78 -10.45 10.11
C VAL A 29 7.97 -11.12 10.80
N SER A 30 8.85 -10.34 11.47
CA SER A 30 10.00 -10.88 12.21
C SER A 30 9.57 -11.79 13.38
N MET A 31 8.48 -11.44 14.07
CA MET A 31 7.95 -12.29 15.14
C MET A 31 7.36 -13.61 14.62
N LEU A 32 6.71 -13.57 13.44
CA LEU A 32 6.13 -14.75 12.81
C LEU A 32 7.18 -15.69 12.19
N TYR A 33 8.33 -15.13 11.77
CA TYR A 33 9.39 -15.84 11.06
C TYR A 33 10.77 -15.59 11.69
N PRO A 34 11.02 -16.00 12.95
CA PRO A 34 12.21 -15.62 13.73
C PRO A 34 13.53 -16.13 13.11
N ASP A 35 13.48 -17.23 12.37
CA ASP A 35 14.68 -17.84 11.73
C ASP A 35 14.88 -17.41 10.27
N THR A 36 14.16 -16.36 9.83
CA THR A 36 14.20 -15.87 8.45
C THR A 36 14.81 -14.47 8.40
N ILE A 37 15.69 -14.22 7.44
CA ILE A 37 16.22 -12.87 7.21
C ILE A 37 15.07 -11.97 6.73
N ILE A 38 14.84 -10.86 7.43
CA ILE A 38 13.88 -9.85 7.03
C ILE A 38 14.65 -8.62 6.53
N GLU A 39 14.51 -8.34 5.25
CA GLU A 39 15.12 -7.18 4.59
C GLU A 39 14.02 -6.21 4.16
N GLU A 40 14.35 -4.92 4.09
CA GLU A 40 13.43 -3.86 3.64
C GLU A 40 13.95 -3.20 2.38
N ALA A 41 13.03 -2.81 1.50
CA ALA A 41 13.31 -1.97 0.36
C ALA A 41 12.26 -0.89 0.17
N VAL A 42 12.66 0.23 -0.41
CA VAL A 42 11.80 1.37 -0.75
C VAL A 42 11.74 1.49 -2.26
N SER A 43 10.52 1.38 -2.84
CA SER A 43 10.34 1.44 -4.30
C SER A 43 10.50 2.86 -4.84
N SER A 44 10.00 3.89 -4.15
CA SER A 44 10.10 5.28 -4.60
C SER A 44 11.52 5.81 -4.56
N ARG A 45 12.07 6.16 -5.73
CA ARG A 45 13.39 6.81 -5.84
C ARG A 45 13.41 8.17 -5.16
N ILE A 46 12.32 8.92 -5.24
CA ILE A 46 12.22 10.26 -4.64
C ILE A 46 12.32 10.12 -3.13
N VAL A 47 11.57 9.20 -2.52
CA VAL A 47 11.63 8.97 -1.08
C VAL A 47 13.01 8.51 -0.64
N ARG A 48 13.66 7.57 -1.36
CA ARG A 48 15.03 7.14 -1.03
C ARG A 48 16.02 8.31 -1.05
N ASN A 49 15.91 9.20 -2.04
CA ASN A 49 16.78 10.38 -2.12
C ASN A 49 16.58 11.32 -0.92
N HIS A 50 15.36 11.60 -0.51
CA HIS A 50 15.05 12.40 0.68
C HIS A 50 15.58 11.71 1.95
N MET A 51 15.32 10.42 2.14
CA MET A 51 15.84 9.67 3.28
C MET A 51 17.38 9.77 3.38
N LYS A 52 18.06 9.71 2.23
CA LYS A 52 19.52 9.83 2.18
C LYS A 52 20.02 11.24 2.50
N GLN A 53 19.36 12.27 1.96
CA GLN A 53 19.78 13.66 2.13
C GLN A 53 19.42 14.21 3.52
N ASP A 54 18.22 13.95 3.99
CA ASP A 54 17.68 14.60 5.18
C ASP A 54 17.90 13.78 6.45
N GLU A 55 17.90 12.45 6.33
CA GLU A 55 18.01 11.55 7.49
C GLU A 55 19.30 10.72 7.51
N HIS A 56 20.15 10.82 6.47
CA HIS A 56 21.35 10.01 6.28
C HIS A 56 21.07 8.49 6.26
N ILE A 57 19.86 8.09 5.85
CA ILE A 57 19.46 6.69 5.71
C ILE A 57 19.63 6.28 4.24
N ASP A 58 20.50 5.30 4.00
CA ASP A 58 20.73 4.73 2.66
C ASP A 58 19.76 3.57 2.40
N ALA A 59 18.49 3.90 2.15
CA ALA A 59 17.46 2.93 1.87
C ALA A 59 17.67 2.26 0.51
N LYS A 60 17.64 0.92 0.47
CA LYS A 60 17.82 0.14 -0.74
C LYS A 60 16.59 0.18 -1.63
N SER A 61 16.79 0.19 -2.95
CA SER A 61 15.75 -0.18 -3.91
C SER A 61 15.46 -1.68 -3.87
N PRO A 62 14.36 -2.16 -4.44
CA PRO A 62 14.08 -3.60 -4.54
C PRO A 62 15.21 -4.39 -5.20
N LEU A 63 15.81 -3.86 -6.27
CA LEU A 63 16.93 -4.49 -6.96
C LEU A 63 18.18 -4.58 -6.07
N GLU A 64 18.56 -3.48 -5.42
CA GLU A 64 19.73 -3.45 -4.51
C GLU A 64 19.54 -4.39 -3.32
N ALA A 65 18.34 -4.46 -2.77
CA ALA A 65 18.03 -5.38 -1.68
C ALA A 65 18.12 -6.85 -2.12
N LEU A 66 17.61 -7.21 -3.29
CA LEU A 66 17.74 -8.56 -3.85
C LEU A 66 19.21 -8.93 -4.10
N MET A 67 19.99 -8.02 -4.67
CA MET A 67 21.43 -8.25 -4.86
C MET A 67 22.16 -8.45 -3.53
N SER A 68 21.87 -7.65 -2.53
CA SER A 68 22.42 -7.79 -1.18
C SER A 68 22.04 -9.15 -0.55
N LEU A 69 20.83 -9.63 -0.72
CA LEU A 69 20.40 -10.95 -0.24
C LEU A 69 21.17 -12.09 -0.95
N LYS A 70 21.39 -11.97 -2.27
CA LYS A 70 22.23 -12.88 -3.03
C LYS A 70 23.65 -12.96 -2.47
N GLU A 71 24.28 -11.81 -2.23
CA GLU A 71 25.64 -11.72 -1.66
C GLU A 71 25.73 -12.36 -0.27
N GLN A 72 24.67 -12.32 0.51
CA GLN A 72 24.55 -13.00 1.79
C GLN A 72 24.35 -14.51 1.66
N GLY A 73 24.27 -15.08 0.45
CA GLY A 73 24.05 -16.50 0.19
C GLY A 73 22.62 -16.96 0.44
N VAL A 74 21.64 -16.06 0.34
CA VAL A 74 20.21 -16.42 0.36
C VAL A 74 19.87 -17.14 -0.93
N THR A 75 19.15 -18.27 -0.82
CA THR A 75 18.73 -19.07 -1.98
C THR A 75 17.21 -19.07 -2.19
N GLY A 76 16.44 -18.71 -1.17
CA GLY A 76 14.99 -18.59 -1.28
C GLY A 76 14.48 -17.24 -0.77
N VAL A 77 13.70 -16.52 -1.58
CA VAL A 77 13.16 -15.21 -1.25
C VAL A 77 11.64 -15.17 -1.44
N VAL A 78 10.94 -14.64 -0.46
CA VAL A 78 9.56 -14.15 -0.60
C VAL A 78 9.62 -12.64 -0.66
N VAL A 79 9.13 -12.04 -1.76
CA VAL A 79 8.98 -10.60 -1.89
C VAL A 79 7.57 -10.22 -1.49
N PHE A 80 7.46 -9.40 -0.46
CA PHE A 80 6.20 -8.97 0.14
C PHE A 80 6.00 -7.46 -0.06
N PRO A 81 5.19 -7.04 -1.06
CA PRO A 81 4.85 -5.65 -1.25
C PRO A 81 3.85 -5.18 -0.18
N THR A 82 4.02 -3.95 0.29
CA THR A 82 3.01 -3.25 1.09
C THR A 82 2.20 -2.27 0.23
N HIS A 83 2.30 -2.36 -1.08
CA HIS A 83 1.53 -1.55 -2.02
C HIS A 83 0.05 -1.90 -1.92
N VAL A 84 -0.80 -0.88 -1.90
CA VAL A 84 -2.26 -1.07 -1.82
C VAL A 84 -2.82 -1.50 -3.17
N ILE A 85 -2.35 -0.91 -4.27
CA ILE A 85 -2.81 -1.18 -5.64
C ILE A 85 -1.65 -1.69 -6.50
N ASP A 86 -1.96 -2.42 -7.56
CA ASP A 86 -0.97 -2.90 -8.55
C ASP A 86 -0.61 -1.79 -9.55
N GLY A 87 0.01 -0.74 -9.02
CA GLY A 87 0.42 0.46 -9.75
C GLY A 87 1.86 0.41 -10.27
N ILE A 88 2.36 1.58 -10.64
CA ILE A 88 3.69 1.76 -11.26
C ILE A 88 4.81 1.19 -10.37
N GLU A 89 4.80 1.49 -9.09
CA GLU A 89 5.84 1.06 -8.16
C GLU A 89 5.82 -0.45 -7.91
N ASN A 90 4.63 -1.05 -7.88
CA ASN A 90 4.50 -2.49 -7.77
C ASN A 90 5.04 -3.19 -9.04
N ASN A 91 4.77 -2.63 -10.21
CA ASN A 91 5.34 -3.10 -11.47
C ASN A 91 6.87 -2.96 -11.52
N GLN A 92 7.43 -1.86 -11.02
CA GLN A 92 8.89 -1.70 -10.90
C GLN A 92 9.50 -2.75 -9.97
N MET A 93 8.86 -3.06 -8.85
CA MET A 93 9.29 -4.15 -7.96
C MET A 93 9.24 -5.51 -8.68
N LYS A 94 8.13 -5.84 -9.37
CA LYS A 94 8.00 -7.07 -10.16
C LYS A 94 9.11 -7.18 -11.21
N ASN A 95 9.46 -6.09 -11.88
CA ASN A 95 10.56 -6.04 -12.85
C ASN A 95 11.93 -6.30 -12.18
N ALA A 96 12.17 -5.77 -10.98
CA ALA A 96 13.40 -6.06 -10.23
C ALA A 96 13.50 -7.55 -9.84
N VAL A 97 12.37 -8.15 -9.44
CA VAL A 97 12.29 -9.59 -9.14
C VAL A 97 12.64 -10.41 -10.39
N GLU A 98 12.09 -10.06 -11.55
CA GLU A 98 12.34 -10.78 -12.79
C GLU A 98 13.81 -10.72 -13.22
N GLN A 99 14.46 -9.57 -13.07
CA GLN A 99 15.89 -9.40 -13.31
C GLN A 99 16.76 -10.27 -12.39
N CYS A 100 16.29 -10.54 -11.18
CA CYS A 100 17.02 -11.34 -10.19
C CYS A 100 16.61 -12.81 -10.13
N ARG A 101 15.60 -13.24 -10.93
CA ARG A 101 15.00 -14.57 -10.85
C ARG A 101 16.02 -15.70 -10.89
N THR A 102 17.02 -15.62 -11.77
CA THR A 102 18.05 -16.66 -11.97
C THR A 102 19.09 -16.73 -10.84
N PHE A 103 19.09 -15.77 -9.92
CA PHE A 103 20.05 -15.71 -8.81
C PHE A 103 19.61 -16.54 -7.60
N PHE A 104 18.36 -16.93 -7.56
CA PHE A 104 17.77 -17.67 -6.45
C PHE A 104 17.23 -19.01 -6.91
N GLU A 105 17.31 -20.02 -6.05
CA GLU A 105 16.67 -21.34 -6.30
C GLU A 105 15.15 -21.17 -6.31
N LYS A 106 14.62 -20.28 -5.46
CA LYS A 106 13.20 -19.96 -5.39
C LYS A 106 13.01 -18.49 -5.04
N ILE A 107 12.31 -17.75 -5.89
CA ILE A 107 11.80 -16.41 -5.60
C ILE A 107 10.32 -16.37 -5.93
N VAL A 108 9.52 -15.90 -4.99
CA VAL A 108 8.07 -15.71 -5.15
C VAL A 108 7.70 -14.30 -4.70
N THR A 109 6.71 -13.72 -5.34
CA THR A 109 6.20 -12.39 -5.02
C THR A 109 4.74 -12.52 -4.58
N ALA A 110 4.39 -11.92 -3.44
CA ALA A 110 3.00 -11.72 -3.08
C ALA A 110 2.39 -10.60 -3.92
N ASP A 111 1.08 -10.59 -4.04
CA ASP A 111 0.36 -9.54 -4.75
C ASP A 111 0.22 -8.27 -3.89
N ALA A 112 -0.15 -7.14 -4.53
CA ALA A 112 -0.57 -5.95 -3.82
C ALA A 112 -1.87 -6.22 -3.03
N LEU A 113 -2.20 -5.38 -2.06
CA LEU A 113 -3.33 -5.59 -1.15
C LEU A 113 -4.67 -5.72 -1.88
N LEU A 114 -4.90 -4.92 -2.92
CA LEU A 114 -6.13 -4.92 -3.72
C LEU A 114 -5.85 -5.52 -5.11
N SER A 115 -5.74 -6.84 -5.19
CA SER A 115 -5.37 -7.54 -6.43
C SER A 115 -6.47 -8.45 -6.97
N ASN A 116 -7.38 -8.91 -6.13
CA ASN A 116 -8.48 -9.79 -6.51
C ASN A 116 -9.79 -9.43 -5.79
N VAL A 117 -10.90 -10.03 -6.21
CA VAL A 117 -12.24 -9.69 -5.71
C VAL A 117 -12.39 -9.94 -4.20
N ASP A 118 -11.78 -10.99 -3.68
CA ASP A 118 -11.85 -11.34 -2.26
C ASP A 118 -11.12 -10.30 -1.41
N ASP A 119 -9.99 -9.77 -1.91
CA ASP A 119 -9.24 -8.70 -1.22
C ASP A 119 -10.09 -7.46 -1.00
N TYR A 120 -10.84 -7.02 -2.02
CA TYR A 120 -11.72 -5.86 -1.88
C TYR A 120 -12.80 -6.10 -0.82
N THR A 121 -13.32 -7.32 -0.74
CA THR A 121 -14.31 -7.70 0.25
C THR A 121 -13.71 -7.67 1.66
N ASP A 122 -12.56 -8.26 1.85
CA ASP A 122 -11.92 -8.37 3.18
C ASP A 122 -11.40 -7.02 3.66
N VAL A 123 -10.83 -6.20 2.78
CA VAL A 123 -10.43 -4.83 3.10
C VAL A 123 -11.65 -3.97 3.44
N SER A 124 -12.77 -4.11 2.71
CA SER A 124 -14.01 -3.41 3.03
C SER A 124 -14.54 -3.74 4.42
N LYS A 125 -14.53 -5.02 4.79
CA LYS A 125 -14.89 -5.45 6.16
C LYS A 125 -13.99 -4.80 7.21
N ALA A 126 -12.67 -4.91 7.02
CA ALA A 126 -11.70 -4.37 7.96
C ALA A 126 -11.83 -2.85 8.13
N LEU A 127 -12.00 -2.11 7.04
CA LEU A 127 -12.20 -0.67 7.07
C LEU A 127 -13.50 -0.31 7.78
N TRP A 128 -14.60 -0.97 7.46
CA TRP A 128 -15.88 -0.68 8.10
C TRP A 128 -15.87 -0.96 9.59
N GLU A 129 -15.35 -2.12 10.01
CA GLU A 129 -15.23 -2.45 11.42
C GLU A 129 -14.39 -1.44 12.21
N SER A 130 -13.39 -0.84 11.58
CA SER A 130 -12.54 0.17 12.20
C SER A 130 -13.17 1.56 12.26
N LEU A 131 -14.13 1.87 11.38
CA LEU A 131 -14.62 3.24 11.17
C LEU A 131 -16.09 3.44 11.49
N LYS A 132 -16.91 2.39 11.63
CA LYS A 132 -18.37 2.45 11.84
C LYS A 132 -18.77 3.34 13.03
N GLU A 133 -18.01 3.27 14.12
CA GLU A 133 -18.30 4.09 15.32
C GLU A 133 -17.98 5.56 15.09
N ILE A 134 -16.93 5.84 14.27
CA ILE A 134 -16.51 7.20 13.92
C ILE A 134 -17.46 7.82 12.91
N ALA A 135 -17.94 6.99 11.97
CA ALA A 135 -18.85 7.42 10.92
C ALA A 135 -20.21 7.88 11.48
N GLY A 136 -20.76 7.12 12.44
CA GLY A 136 -22.14 7.35 12.88
C GLY A 136 -23.09 7.35 11.68
N ASP A 137 -23.90 8.41 11.57
CA ASP A 137 -24.81 8.60 10.43
C ASP A 137 -24.23 9.48 9.30
N SER A 138 -22.98 9.95 9.46
CA SER A 138 -22.33 10.87 8.51
C SER A 138 -21.64 10.12 7.38
N PRO A 139 -21.74 10.59 6.11
CA PRO A 139 -21.03 9.98 5.00
C PRO A 139 -19.52 9.93 5.24
N LEU A 140 -18.90 8.85 4.81
CA LEU A 140 -17.44 8.70 4.82
C LEU A 140 -16.86 9.15 3.48
N ILE A 141 -15.83 9.97 3.52
CA ILE A 141 -15.04 10.33 2.34
C ILE A 141 -13.60 9.92 2.58
N PHE A 142 -13.08 9.05 1.73
CA PHE A 142 -11.67 8.68 1.69
C PHE A 142 -10.94 9.49 0.63
N MET A 143 -9.70 9.87 0.93
CA MET A 143 -8.80 10.49 -0.04
C MET A 143 -7.67 9.52 -0.37
N GLY A 144 -7.64 9.05 -1.61
CA GLY A 144 -6.52 8.30 -2.15
C GLY A 144 -5.52 9.22 -2.86
N HIS A 145 -4.30 8.75 -3.05
CA HIS A 145 -3.32 9.47 -3.87
C HIS A 145 -3.77 9.54 -5.33
N GLY A 146 -4.27 8.42 -5.84
CA GLY A 146 -4.60 8.28 -7.25
C GLY A 146 -3.39 7.97 -8.11
N THR A 147 -3.62 7.69 -9.38
CA THR A 147 -2.56 7.42 -10.35
C THR A 147 -3.11 7.58 -11.77
N GLU A 148 -2.25 7.93 -12.73
CA GLU A 148 -2.58 7.87 -14.16
C GLU A 148 -2.61 6.44 -14.71
N HIS A 149 -2.11 5.46 -13.94
CA HIS A 149 -2.13 4.04 -14.31
C HIS A 149 -3.55 3.47 -14.26
N SER A 150 -3.81 2.39 -15.00
CA SER A 150 -5.11 1.68 -14.97
C SER A 150 -5.52 1.19 -13.58
N ALA A 151 -4.57 0.97 -12.68
CA ALA A 151 -4.81 0.63 -11.28
C ALA A 151 -5.63 1.69 -10.50
N ASP A 152 -5.83 2.90 -11.04
CA ASP A 152 -6.73 3.91 -10.48
C ASP A 152 -8.19 3.42 -10.36
N GLU A 153 -8.59 2.46 -11.18
CA GLU A 153 -9.90 1.83 -11.10
C GLU A 153 -10.16 1.10 -9.77
N SER A 154 -9.10 0.67 -9.08
CA SER A 154 -9.18 0.05 -7.76
C SER A 154 -9.89 0.93 -6.74
N TYR A 155 -9.76 2.26 -6.83
CA TYR A 155 -10.45 3.19 -5.94
C TYR A 155 -11.97 3.16 -6.10
N MET A 156 -12.45 2.97 -7.33
CA MET A 156 -13.90 2.84 -7.57
C MET A 156 -14.40 1.47 -7.13
N ILE A 157 -13.62 0.42 -7.33
CA ILE A 157 -13.98 -0.94 -6.94
C ILE A 157 -14.09 -1.04 -5.41
N ILE A 158 -13.10 -0.54 -4.67
CA ILE A 158 -13.14 -0.58 -3.19
C ILE A 158 -14.27 0.31 -2.64
N GLU A 159 -14.58 1.46 -3.26
CA GLU A 159 -15.74 2.26 -2.88
C GLU A 159 -17.03 1.46 -3.01
N GLN A 160 -17.24 0.80 -4.15
CA GLN A 160 -18.44 -0.01 -4.39
C GLN A 160 -18.54 -1.18 -3.40
N ALA A 161 -17.43 -1.89 -3.17
CA ALA A 161 -17.37 -2.99 -2.23
C ALA A 161 -17.68 -2.53 -0.79
N LEU A 162 -17.11 -1.40 -0.38
CA LEU A 162 -17.32 -0.84 0.95
C LEU A 162 -18.76 -0.33 1.13
N ARG A 163 -19.33 0.37 0.14
CA ARG A 163 -20.74 0.79 0.16
C ARG A 163 -21.70 -0.41 0.26
N ALA A 164 -21.41 -1.47 -0.52
CA ALA A 164 -22.23 -2.67 -0.51
C ALA A 164 -22.19 -3.41 0.84
N TYR A 165 -21.01 -3.52 1.44
CA TYR A 165 -20.81 -4.19 2.73
C TYR A 165 -21.39 -3.37 3.88
N ALA A 166 -21.00 -2.10 3.98
CA ALA A 166 -21.38 -1.21 5.07
C ALA A 166 -22.85 -0.78 5.02
N ARG A 167 -23.48 -0.78 3.84
CA ARG A 167 -24.78 -0.15 3.57
C ARG A 167 -24.83 1.30 4.03
N HIS A 168 -23.71 2.00 3.85
CA HIS A 168 -23.47 3.35 4.34
C HIS A 168 -22.97 4.22 3.17
N PRO A 169 -23.29 5.53 3.14
CA PRO A 169 -22.74 6.41 2.13
C PRO A 169 -21.22 6.54 2.28
N VAL A 170 -20.48 5.99 1.31
CA VAL A 170 -19.02 6.03 1.25
C VAL A 170 -18.61 6.58 -0.11
N TYR A 171 -17.60 7.42 -0.12
CA TYR A 171 -17.06 8.04 -1.32
C TYR A 171 -15.53 7.99 -1.28
N ILE A 172 -14.91 7.79 -2.43
CA ILE A 172 -13.46 7.88 -2.57
C ILE A 172 -13.11 8.92 -3.63
N ALA A 173 -12.33 9.91 -3.24
CA ALA A 173 -11.71 10.86 -4.14
C ALA A 173 -10.20 10.60 -4.21
N THR A 174 -9.55 11.10 -5.24
CA THR A 174 -8.10 11.00 -5.43
C THR A 174 -7.49 12.37 -5.68
N VAL A 175 -6.21 12.53 -5.29
CA VAL A 175 -5.46 13.77 -5.50
C VAL A 175 -5.00 13.87 -6.94
N GLU A 176 -4.43 12.79 -7.49
CA GLU A 176 -3.83 12.73 -8.83
C GLU A 176 -4.55 11.78 -9.79
N GLY A 177 -5.62 11.10 -9.33
CA GLY A 177 -6.37 10.15 -10.13
C GLY A 177 -7.51 10.80 -10.91
N LYS A 178 -8.33 9.95 -11.53
CA LYS A 178 -9.45 10.36 -12.41
C LYS A 178 -10.60 11.03 -11.66
N ARG A 179 -10.79 10.74 -10.37
CA ARG A 179 -11.94 11.18 -9.59
C ARG A 179 -11.51 12.14 -8.48
N THR A 180 -11.77 13.41 -8.72
CA THR A 180 -11.39 14.49 -7.80
C THR A 180 -12.39 14.63 -6.64
N ILE A 181 -12.00 15.37 -5.61
CA ILE A 181 -12.92 15.71 -4.51
C ILE A 181 -14.14 16.52 -4.99
N GLN A 182 -13.98 17.34 -6.04
CA GLN A 182 -15.06 18.10 -6.64
C GLN A 182 -16.11 17.20 -7.30
N ASP A 183 -15.67 16.09 -7.92
CA ASP A 183 -16.58 15.11 -8.51
C ASP A 183 -17.37 14.39 -7.42
N VAL A 184 -16.73 14.02 -6.32
CA VAL A 184 -17.38 13.43 -5.15
C VAL A 184 -18.40 14.41 -4.54
N ILE A 185 -18.05 15.67 -4.35
CA ILE A 185 -18.97 16.68 -3.83
C ILE A 185 -20.19 16.85 -4.75
N ARG A 186 -20.00 16.82 -6.06
CA ARG A 186 -21.11 16.89 -7.05
C ARG A 186 -22.02 15.68 -6.89
N GLN A 187 -21.44 14.48 -6.84
CA GLN A 187 -22.22 13.24 -6.65
C GLN A 187 -23.00 13.25 -5.33
N MET A 188 -22.40 13.69 -4.24
CA MET A 188 -23.09 13.80 -2.94
C MET A 188 -24.29 14.74 -2.99
N LYS A 189 -24.19 15.86 -3.73
CA LYS A 189 -25.31 16.77 -3.95
C LYS A 189 -26.43 16.11 -4.75
N ASP A 190 -26.07 15.40 -5.82
CA ASP A 190 -27.04 14.70 -6.68
C ASP A 190 -27.75 13.56 -5.95
N GLU A 191 -27.05 12.89 -5.04
CA GLU A 191 -27.60 11.83 -4.17
C GLU A 191 -28.38 12.40 -2.96
N GLY A 192 -28.46 13.72 -2.80
CA GLY A 192 -29.16 14.37 -1.67
C GLY A 192 -28.46 14.19 -0.31
N THR A 193 -27.20 13.85 -0.32
CA THR A 193 -26.38 13.68 0.89
C THR A 193 -25.92 15.04 1.39
N VAL A 194 -26.70 15.70 2.27
CA VAL A 194 -26.55 17.11 2.61
C VAL A 194 -26.05 17.32 4.03
N SER A 195 -24.85 16.86 4.36
CA SER A 195 -24.21 17.38 5.57
C SER A 195 -22.69 17.29 5.45
N TYR A 196 -22.05 18.45 5.32
CA TYR A 196 -20.60 18.58 5.15
C TYR A 196 -19.83 18.67 6.46
N THR A 197 -20.31 18.11 7.55
CA THR A 197 -19.75 18.43 8.86
C THR A 197 -18.44 17.73 9.22
N HIS A 198 -18.01 16.69 8.49
CA HIS A 198 -16.76 15.99 8.82
C HIS A 198 -16.03 15.46 7.58
N LEU A 199 -15.21 16.30 6.96
CA LEU A 199 -14.10 15.84 6.13
C LEU A 199 -12.95 15.41 7.06
N ARG A 200 -12.71 14.12 7.22
CA ARG A 200 -11.46 13.63 7.79
C ARG A 200 -10.62 13.08 6.64
N ALA A 201 -9.57 13.82 6.28
CA ALA A 201 -8.48 13.27 5.53
C ALA A 201 -7.69 12.35 6.47
N HIS A 202 -7.77 11.05 6.29
CA HIS A 202 -6.73 10.17 6.76
C HIS A 202 -5.68 10.13 5.67
N GLU A 203 -4.53 10.76 5.94
CA GLU A 203 -3.33 10.51 5.16
C GLU A 203 -2.96 9.06 5.42
N THR A 204 -3.41 8.19 4.55
CA THR A 204 -2.95 6.81 4.50
C THR A 204 -1.94 6.69 3.38
N LEU A 205 -0.68 6.58 3.80
CA LEU A 205 0.40 5.86 3.12
C LEU A 205 1.02 6.59 1.93
#